data_d7a74805593d8f4982527219782fe90c
#
_entry.id   d7a74805593d8f4982527219782fe90c
#
_cell.length_a   1.000
_cell.length_b   1.000
_cell.length_c   1.000
_cell.angle_alpha   90.00
_cell.angle_beta   90.00
_cell.angle_gamma   90.00
#
_symmetry.space_group_name_H-M   'P 1'
#
loop_
_entity.id
_entity.type
_entity.pdbx_description
1 polymer ?
#
loop_
_entity_poly.entity_id
_entity_poly.type
_entity_poly.pdbx_seq_one_letter_code
_entity_poly.pdbx_strand_id
1 'polypeptide(L)'
;MEKKYISTRNQQKEINFYQAIVQGIGEDGGLLVPDFDFTKMDLDVLSKLNYVDLATEVLSTFVPEEGKELIHDACLNAYGKGLFPEIVVPVKKAGDVYVAELFHGQTAAFKDMALSLLPYLMTLSLKQLKEEREVMILAATSGDTGKAALEGFKDVEGTCIKVFYPLDGVSAIQQQQMVSQTGKNVKVVGIHLSLIHISEPTRLRRIS
;
A
#
# COMPACT_ATOMS: atom_id res chain seq x y z
N MET A 1 -7.01 10.19 -22.69
CA MET A 1 -5.62 10.72 -22.62
C MET A 1 -4.81 9.70 -21.86
N GLU A 2 -3.66 9.30 -22.38
CA GLU A 2 -2.80 8.31 -21.71
C GLU A 2 -2.20 8.95 -20.47
N LYS A 3 -2.37 8.30 -19.29
CA LYS A 3 -1.83 8.77 -18.02
C LYS A 3 -0.44 8.20 -17.82
N LYS A 4 0.57 9.05 -17.86
CA LYS A 4 1.98 8.69 -17.79
C LYS A 4 2.56 9.01 -16.43
N TYR A 5 3.60 8.27 -16.08
CA TYR A 5 4.36 8.41 -14.84
C TYR A 5 5.84 8.54 -15.17
N ILE A 6 6.54 9.38 -14.45
CA ILE A 6 7.98 9.65 -14.63
C ILE A 6 8.70 9.51 -13.29
N SER A 7 10.01 9.29 -13.34
CA SER A 7 10.84 9.33 -12.15
C SER A 7 11.16 10.78 -11.75
N THR A 8 11.19 11.06 -10.46
CA THR A 8 11.64 12.36 -9.94
C THR A 8 13.11 12.67 -10.24
N ARG A 9 13.90 11.67 -10.66
CA ARG A 9 15.33 11.81 -11.01
C ARG A 9 15.58 11.78 -12.51
N ASN A 10 14.74 11.10 -13.29
CA ASN A 10 14.85 11.00 -14.74
C ASN A 10 13.46 11.07 -15.37
N GLN A 11 13.16 12.21 -16.00
CA GLN A 11 11.87 12.47 -16.60
C GLN A 11 11.75 11.93 -18.05
N GLN A 12 12.80 11.34 -18.61
CA GLN A 12 12.80 10.86 -19.99
C GLN A 12 12.11 9.50 -20.17
N LYS A 13 12.03 8.69 -19.09
CA LYS A 13 11.41 7.38 -19.12
C LYS A 13 9.98 7.46 -18.62
N GLU A 14 9.03 7.39 -19.52
CA GLU A 14 7.60 7.35 -19.22
C GLU A 14 7.14 5.90 -19.03
N ILE A 15 6.32 5.66 -18.02
CA ILE A 15 5.68 4.37 -17.76
C ILE A 15 4.20 4.58 -17.46
N ASN A 16 3.38 3.54 -17.60
CA ASN A 16 1.97 3.61 -17.25
C ASN A 16 1.73 3.32 -15.75
N PHE A 17 0.49 3.53 -15.29
CA PHE A 17 0.08 3.29 -13.89
C PHE A 17 0.45 1.88 -13.41
N TYR A 18 0.12 0.85 -14.19
CA TYR A 18 0.33 -0.54 -13.78
C TYR A 18 1.82 -0.88 -13.63
N GLN A 19 2.64 -0.35 -14.52
CA GLN A 19 4.10 -0.47 -14.41
C GLN A 19 4.63 0.25 -13.17
N ALA A 20 4.10 1.45 -12.86
CA ALA A 20 4.51 2.21 -11.68
C ALA A 20 4.18 1.48 -10.38
N ILE A 21 3.00 0.83 -10.27
CA ILE A 21 2.62 0.04 -9.11
C ILE A 21 3.54 -1.18 -8.92
N VAL A 22 3.82 -1.93 -9.98
CA VAL A 22 4.65 -3.14 -9.89
C VAL A 22 6.11 -2.79 -9.64
N GLN A 23 6.61 -1.73 -10.26
CA GLN A 23 8.00 -1.30 -10.11
C GLN A 23 8.26 -0.64 -8.75
N GLY A 24 7.30 0.13 -8.22
CA GLY A 24 7.35 0.80 -6.91
C GLY A 24 8.32 1.98 -6.84
N ILE A 25 9.51 1.88 -7.39
CA ILE A 25 10.55 2.92 -7.42
C ILE A 25 11.20 2.96 -8.80
N GLY A 26 11.62 4.14 -9.27
CA GLY A 26 12.31 4.28 -10.54
C GLY A 26 13.64 3.51 -10.60
N GLU A 27 14.06 3.05 -11.77
CA GLU A 27 15.34 2.34 -11.98
C GLU A 27 16.56 3.18 -11.53
N ASP A 28 16.40 4.49 -11.53
CA ASP A 28 17.37 5.48 -11.06
C ASP A 28 17.27 5.75 -9.54
N GLY A 29 16.39 5.05 -8.84
CA GLY A 29 16.09 5.23 -7.42
C GLY A 29 15.24 6.48 -7.12
N GLY A 30 14.63 7.12 -8.12
CA GLY A 30 13.65 8.19 -7.95
C GLY A 30 12.25 7.65 -7.66
N LEU A 31 11.39 8.51 -7.10
CA LEU A 31 9.97 8.19 -6.93
C LEU A 31 9.26 8.29 -8.28
N LEU A 32 8.29 7.41 -8.52
CA LEU A 32 7.42 7.47 -9.69
C LEU A 32 6.24 8.38 -9.38
N VAL A 33 6.10 9.44 -10.16
CA VAL A 33 5.07 10.47 -9.99
C VAL A 33 4.26 10.66 -11.27
N PRO A 34 2.97 11.07 -11.16
CA PRO A 34 2.16 11.38 -12.32
C PRO A 34 2.76 12.55 -13.14
N ASP A 35 2.77 12.40 -14.48
CA ASP A 35 3.13 13.45 -15.44
C ASP A 35 1.89 13.90 -16.19
N PHE A 36 0.87 14.33 -15.47
CA PHE A 36 -0.38 14.88 -16.01
C PHE A 36 -1.05 15.75 -14.96
N ASP A 37 -1.88 16.70 -15.43
CA ASP A 37 -2.67 17.57 -14.57
C ASP A 37 -3.89 16.82 -14.01
N PHE A 38 -4.16 17.03 -12.72
CA PHE A 38 -5.37 16.53 -12.08
C PHE A 38 -6.54 17.46 -12.32
N THR A 39 -7.66 16.89 -12.72
CA THR A 39 -8.91 17.61 -12.79
C THR A 39 -9.41 17.94 -11.37
N LYS A 40 -9.78 19.18 -11.14
CA LYS A 40 -10.35 19.60 -9.85
C LYS A 40 -11.67 18.85 -9.61
N MET A 41 -11.78 18.22 -8.46
CA MET A 41 -12.95 17.46 -8.06
C MET A 41 -13.96 18.36 -7.35
N ASP A 42 -15.25 18.07 -7.52
CA ASP A 42 -16.34 18.75 -6.84
C ASP A 42 -16.58 18.12 -5.46
N LEU A 43 -16.26 18.87 -4.40
CA LEU A 43 -16.38 18.39 -3.02
C LEU A 43 -17.85 18.15 -2.61
N ASP A 44 -18.82 18.88 -3.18
CA ASP A 44 -20.23 18.66 -2.90
C ASP A 44 -20.74 17.34 -3.47
N VAL A 45 -20.17 16.90 -4.59
CA VAL A 45 -20.43 15.58 -5.16
C VAL A 45 -19.76 14.50 -4.32
N LEU A 46 -18.47 14.64 -4.04
CA LEU A 46 -17.69 13.66 -3.27
C LEU A 46 -18.24 13.42 -1.86
N SER A 47 -18.74 14.46 -1.20
CA SER A 47 -19.29 14.38 0.17
C SER A 47 -20.53 13.50 0.31
N LYS A 48 -21.19 13.16 -0.81
CA LYS A 48 -22.40 12.32 -0.84
C LYS A 48 -22.08 10.84 -1.08
N LEU A 49 -20.85 10.52 -1.42
CA LEU A 49 -20.43 9.17 -1.74
C LEU A 49 -20.14 8.37 -0.45
N ASN A 50 -20.39 7.06 -0.48
CA ASN A 50 -19.84 6.16 0.51
C ASN A 50 -18.32 6.03 0.33
N TYR A 51 -17.64 5.39 1.27
CA TYR A 51 -16.18 5.35 1.25
C TYR A 51 -15.59 4.61 0.04
N VAL A 52 -16.23 3.52 -0.40
CA VAL A 52 -15.78 2.75 -1.58
C VAL A 52 -15.87 3.60 -2.84
N ASP A 53 -17.01 4.25 -3.06
CA ASP A 53 -17.24 5.11 -4.22
C ASP A 53 -16.33 6.35 -4.18
N LEU A 54 -16.16 6.96 -3.01
CA LEU A 54 -15.22 8.08 -2.81
C LEU A 54 -13.78 7.68 -3.14
N ALA A 55 -13.31 6.56 -2.61
CA ALA A 55 -11.98 6.03 -2.90
C ALA A 55 -11.82 5.71 -4.39
N THR A 56 -12.85 5.15 -5.02
CA THR A 56 -12.88 4.87 -6.46
C THR A 56 -12.75 6.15 -7.28
N GLU A 57 -13.54 7.18 -7.00
CA GLU A 57 -13.46 8.46 -7.72
C GLU A 57 -12.06 9.09 -7.60
N VAL A 58 -11.51 9.15 -6.39
CA VAL A 58 -10.17 9.71 -6.16
C VAL A 58 -9.10 8.89 -6.89
N LEU A 59 -9.08 7.57 -6.73
CA LEU A 59 -8.05 6.71 -7.32
C LEU A 59 -8.17 6.57 -8.84
N SER A 60 -9.39 6.70 -9.39
CA SER A 60 -9.61 6.73 -10.84
C SER A 60 -8.95 7.91 -11.54
N THR A 61 -8.60 8.97 -10.78
CA THR A 61 -7.80 10.07 -11.35
C THR A 61 -6.39 9.64 -11.75
N PHE A 62 -5.89 8.53 -11.23
CA PHE A 62 -4.52 8.02 -11.48
C PHE A 62 -4.45 7.00 -12.61
N VAL A 63 -5.57 6.41 -13.03
CA VAL A 63 -5.61 5.37 -14.07
C VAL A 63 -6.28 5.88 -15.34
N PRO A 64 -6.05 5.25 -16.51
CA PRO A 64 -6.87 5.49 -17.69
C PRO A 64 -8.35 5.21 -17.42
N GLU A 65 -9.25 5.82 -18.22
CA GLU A 65 -10.71 5.72 -18.00
C GLU A 65 -11.20 4.27 -17.96
N GLU A 66 -10.66 3.42 -18.83
CA GLU A 66 -10.95 1.99 -18.90
C GLU A 66 -10.50 1.20 -17.66
N GLY A 67 -9.70 1.80 -16.81
CA GLY A 67 -9.27 1.23 -15.53
C GLY A 67 -10.22 1.50 -14.36
N LYS A 68 -11.23 2.35 -14.51
CA LYS A 68 -12.10 2.79 -13.41
C LYS A 68 -12.85 1.64 -12.73
N GLU A 69 -13.42 0.71 -13.51
CA GLU A 69 -14.11 -0.47 -12.96
C GLU A 69 -13.17 -1.35 -12.14
N LEU A 70 -11.95 -1.52 -12.62
CA LEU A 70 -10.94 -2.32 -11.93
C LEU A 70 -10.50 -1.67 -10.60
N ILE A 71 -10.44 -0.34 -10.55
CA ILE A 71 -10.19 0.41 -9.32
C ILE A 71 -11.37 0.28 -8.36
N HIS A 72 -12.61 0.35 -8.86
CA HIS A 72 -13.80 0.13 -8.04
C HIS A 72 -13.77 -1.25 -7.38
N ASP A 73 -13.49 -2.30 -8.14
CA ASP A 73 -13.38 -3.66 -7.61
C ASP A 73 -12.27 -3.78 -6.55
N ALA A 74 -11.12 -3.13 -6.77
CA ALA A 74 -10.05 -3.09 -5.79
C ALA A 74 -10.49 -2.38 -4.49
N CYS A 75 -11.18 -1.23 -4.59
CA CYS A 75 -11.71 -0.50 -3.44
C CYS A 75 -12.80 -1.29 -2.70
N LEU A 76 -13.70 -1.94 -3.43
CA LEU A 76 -14.74 -2.79 -2.86
C LEU A 76 -14.16 -3.97 -2.07
N ASN A 77 -13.12 -4.61 -2.61
CA ASN A 77 -12.43 -5.69 -1.92
C ASN A 77 -11.66 -5.19 -0.68
N ALA A 78 -11.03 -4.02 -0.76
CA ALA A 78 -10.24 -3.46 0.32
C ALA A 78 -11.09 -2.91 1.48
N TYR A 79 -12.22 -2.26 1.17
CA TYR A 79 -12.97 -1.49 2.16
C TYR A 79 -14.41 -1.94 2.35
N GLY A 80 -15.00 -2.64 1.37
CA GLY A 80 -16.43 -2.97 1.35
C GLY A 80 -16.81 -4.35 1.90
N LYS A 81 -15.86 -5.26 2.15
CA LYS A 81 -16.14 -6.67 2.51
C LYS A 81 -16.02 -6.98 4.01
N GLY A 82 -16.32 -6.02 4.87
CA GLY A 82 -16.31 -6.22 6.32
C GLY A 82 -14.91 -6.22 6.96
N LEU A 83 -13.86 -5.82 6.21
CA LEU A 83 -12.52 -5.59 6.76
C LEU A 83 -12.45 -4.32 7.61
N PHE A 84 -13.39 -3.41 7.35
CA PHE A 84 -13.62 -2.17 8.10
C PHE A 84 -15.09 -2.10 8.54
N PRO A 85 -15.43 -1.29 9.54
CA PRO A 85 -16.81 -1.00 9.89
C PRO A 85 -17.51 -0.24 8.75
N GLU A 86 -18.84 -0.09 8.82
CA GLU A 86 -19.65 0.62 7.83
C GLU A 86 -19.13 2.03 7.54
N ILE A 87 -18.71 2.76 8.59
CA ILE A 87 -17.98 4.03 8.45
C ILE A 87 -16.49 3.73 8.57
N VAL A 88 -15.80 3.63 7.42
CA VAL A 88 -14.39 3.25 7.36
C VAL A 88 -13.48 4.22 8.13
N VAL A 89 -13.74 5.52 8.03
CA VAL A 89 -13.01 6.58 8.74
C VAL A 89 -14.01 7.48 9.46
N PRO A 90 -14.42 7.13 10.69
CA PRO A 90 -15.24 8.03 11.50
C PRO A 90 -14.48 9.33 11.80
N VAL A 91 -15.16 10.47 11.63
CA VAL A 91 -14.62 11.77 12.00
C VAL A 91 -15.40 12.29 13.21
N LYS A 92 -14.73 12.46 14.34
CA LYS A 92 -15.34 12.91 15.59
C LYS A 92 -14.85 14.30 15.99
N LYS A 93 -15.77 15.11 16.46
CA LYS A 93 -15.43 16.42 17.06
C LYS A 93 -14.92 16.23 18.48
N ALA A 94 -13.75 16.78 18.78
CA ALA A 94 -13.14 16.78 20.12
C ALA A 94 -12.74 18.23 20.47
N GLY A 95 -13.59 18.92 21.22
CA GLY A 95 -13.42 20.36 21.47
C GLY A 95 -13.52 21.16 20.19
N ASP A 96 -12.44 21.90 19.84
CA ASP A 96 -12.38 22.74 18.64
C ASP A 96 -11.71 22.07 17.44
N VAL A 97 -11.36 20.78 17.54
CA VAL A 97 -10.72 20.01 16.47
C VAL A 97 -11.59 18.84 16.01
N TYR A 98 -11.34 18.37 14.80
CA TYR A 98 -11.91 17.14 14.28
C TYR A 98 -10.83 16.06 14.23
N VAL A 99 -11.17 14.86 14.69
CA VAL A 99 -10.29 13.69 14.73
C VAL A 99 -10.79 12.66 13.74
N ALA A 100 -9.98 12.33 12.73
CA ALA A 100 -10.21 11.20 11.85
C ALA A 100 -9.64 9.92 12.50
N GLU A 101 -10.52 8.96 12.79
CA GLU A 101 -10.14 7.72 13.45
C GLU A 101 -9.67 6.69 12.42
N LEU A 102 -8.35 6.51 12.26
CA LEU A 102 -7.74 5.60 11.25
C LEU A 102 -7.40 4.21 11.80
N PHE A 103 -7.89 3.86 12.98
CA PHE A 103 -7.54 2.62 13.69
C PHE A 103 -8.64 1.54 13.65
N HIS A 104 -9.60 1.66 12.77
CA HIS A 104 -10.72 0.72 12.65
C HIS A 104 -10.45 -0.47 11.70
N GLY A 105 -9.26 -0.54 11.09
CA GLY A 105 -8.85 -1.66 10.27
C GLY A 105 -8.41 -2.88 11.10
N GLN A 106 -8.08 -3.96 10.41
CA GLN A 106 -7.80 -5.28 11.00
C GLN A 106 -6.62 -5.29 11.99
N THR A 107 -5.65 -4.39 11.81
CA THR A 107 -4.47 -4.34 12.69
C THR A 107 -4.50 -3.16 13.66
N ALA A 108 -5.57 -2.38 13.65
CA ALA A 108 -5.73 -1.16 14.44
C ALA A 108 -4.61 -0.12 14.22
N ALA A 109 -3.98 -0.14 13.05
CA ALA A 109 -2.98 0.82 12.62
C ALA A 109 -3.48 1.62 11.43
N PHE A 110 -3.14 2.92 11.34
CA PHE A 110 -3.52 3.76 10.19
C PHE A 110 -3.02 3.20 8.85
N LYS A 111 -2.01 2.36 8.88
CA LYS A 111 -1.43 1.70 7.70
C LYS A 111 -2.38 0.71 7.04
N ASP A 112 -3.40 0.23 7.75
CA ASP A 112 -4.45 -0.62 7.19
C ASP A 112 -5.17 0.07 6.03
N MET A 113 -5.29 1.41 6.08
CA MET A 113 -5.92 2.20 5.01
C MET A 113 -5.24 1.99 3.64
N ALA A 114 -3.93 1.95 3.60
CA ALA A 114 -3.18 1.74 2.37
C ALA A 114 -2.89 0.26 2.09
N LEU A 115 -2.51 -0.50 3.13
CA LEU A 115 -2.06 -1.88 2.96
C LEU A 115 -3.20 -2.88 2.75
N SER A 116 -4.46 -2.51 3.03
CA SER A 116 -5.62 -3.28 2.58
C SER A 116 -5.90 -3.14 1.08
N LEU A 117 -5.51 -2.02 0.47
CA LEU A 117 -5.74 -1.75 -0.95
C LEU A 117 -4.57 -2.20 -1.84
N LEU A 118 -3.33 -2.00 -1.38
CA LEU A 118 -2.13 -2.26 -2.18
C LEU A 118 -2.08 -3.66 -2.80
N PRO A 119 -2.46 -4.76 -2.13
CA PRO A 119 -2.47 -6.09 -2.72
C PRO A 119 -3.37 -6.19 -3.96
N TYR A 120 -4.53 -5.56 -3.94
CA TYR A 120 -5.48 -5.56 -5.06
C TYR A 120 -4.96 -4.72 -6.24
N LEU A 121 -4.34 -3.57 -5.96
CA LEU A 121 -3.67 -2.77 -7.00
C LEU A 121 -2.49 -3.54 -7.61
N MET A 122 -1.74 -4.28 -6.81
CA MET A 122 -0.62 -5.10 -7.26
C MET A 122 -1.10 -6.23 -8.19
N THR A 123 -2.06 -7.04 -7.74
CA THR A 123 -2.60 -8.16 -8.53
C THR A 123 -3.30 -7.70 -9.80
N LEU A 124 -4.03 -6.58 -9.72
CA LEU A 124 -4.62 -5.93 -10.88
C LEU A 124 -3.53 -5.53 -11.89
N SER A 125 -2.48 -4.87 -11.42
CA SER A 125 -1.39 -4.39 -12.28
C SER A 125 -0.65 -5.55 -12.94
N LEU A 126 -0.36 -6.63 -12.21
CA LEU A 126 0.24 -7.84 -12.77
C LEU A 126 -0.62 -8.43 -13.91
N LYS A 127 -1.94 -8.53 -13.70
CA LYS A 127 -2.87 -9.02 -14.72
C LYS A 127 -2.87 -8.13 -15.98
N GLN A 128 -2.90 -6.80 -15.80
CA GLN A 128 -2.87 -5.86 -16.92
C GLN A 128 -1.55 -5.90 -17.71
N LEU A 129 -0.45 -6.19 -17.03
CA LEU A 129 0.88 -6.35 -17.65
C LEU A 129 1.13 -7.77 -18.19
N LYS A 130 0.18 -8.71 -18.01
CA LYS A 130 0.33 -10.14 -18.34
C LYS A 130 1.59 -10.74 -17.71
N GLU A 131 1.89 -10.32 -16.47
CA GLU A 131 3.02 -10.82 -15.70
C GLU A 131 2.59 -12.09 -14.96
N GLU A 132 3.25 -13.20 -15.24
CA GLU A 132 2.95 -14.52 -14.67
C GLU A 132 3.84 -14.87 -13.47
N ARG A 133 4.90 -14.08 -13.24
CA ARG A 133 5.81 -14.31 -12.10
C ARG A 133 5.15 -13.88 -10.80
N GLU A 134 5.40 -14.66 -9.75
CA GLU A 134 5.02 -14.29 -8.39
C GLU A 134 5.85 -13.09 -7.90
N VAL A 135 5.17 -12.12 -7.27
CA VAL A 135 5.85 -10.95 -6.69
C VAL A 135 6.18 -11.22 -5.23
N MET A 136 7.46 -11.14 -4.91
CA MET A 136 7.96 -11.21 -3.54
C MET A 136 7.98 -9.81 -2.91
N ILE A 137 7.15 -9.60 -1.89
CA ILE A 137 7.17 -8.40 -1.05
C ILE A 137 8.16 -8.63 0.10
N LEU A 138 9.17 -7.78 0.17
CA LEU A 138 10.14 -7.79 1.27
C LEU A 138 9.91 -6.55 2.14
N ALA A 139 9.65 -6.75 3.41
CA ALA A 139 9.49 -5.66 4.36
C ALA A 139 10.45 -5.84 5.54
N ALA A 140 11.14 -4.76 5.91
CA ALA A 140 11.92 -4.65 7.14
C ALA A 140 11.22 -3.65 8.06
N THR A 141 10.84 -4.08 9.25
CA THR A 141 9.97 -3.29 10.12
C THR A 141 10.24 -3.54 11.60
N SER A 142 9.96 -2.52 12.39
CA SER A 142 9.98 -2.61 13.86
C SER A 142 8.58 -2.74 14.49
N GLY A 143 7.50 -2.94 13.69
CA GLY A 143 6.17 -3.05 14.26
C GLY A 143 5.01 -2.95 13.26
N ASP A 144 4.17 -1.94 13.39
CA ASP A 144 2.86 -1.81 12.74
C ASP A 144 2.84 -1.97 11.22
N THR A 145 3.89 -1.51 10.51
CA THR A 145 3.97 -1.63 9.05
C THR A 145 4.03 -3.10 8.62
N GLY A 146 4.88 -3.90 9.30
CA GLY A 146 5.00 -5.32 8.97
C GLY A 146 3.73 -6.10 9.25
N LYS A 147 3.09 -5.83 10.39
CA LYS A 147 1.82 -6.43 10.77
C LYS A 147 0.73 -6.13 9.74
N ALA A 148 0.56 -4.85 9.38
CA ALA A 148 -0.46 -4.44 8.40
C ALA A 148 -0.16 -5.00 6.99
N ALA A 149 1.11 -5.07 6.58
CA ALA A 149 1.50 -5.68 5.32
C ALA A 149 1.25 -7.20 5.31
N LEU A 150 1.58 -7.91 6.38
CA LEU A 150 1.29 -9.35 6.50
C LEU A 150 -0.21 -9.62 6.38
N GLU A 151 -1.04 -8.84 7.06
CA GLU A 151 -2.50 -9.00 7.01
C GLU A 151 -3.05 -8.67 5.62
N GLY A 152 -2.61 -7.57 5.00
CA GLY A 152 -3.08 -7.13 3.69
C GLY A 152 -2.71 -8.10 2.56
N PHE A 153 -1.50 -8.68 2.57
CA PHE A 153 -1.03 -9.62 1.55
C PHE A 153 -1.34 -11.09 1.86
N LYS A 154 -1.93 -11.39 3.01
CA LYS A 154 -2.27 -12.75 3.41
C LYS A 154 -3.16 -13.43 2.39
N ASP A 155 -2.70 -14.58 1.89
CA ASP A 155 -3.40 -15.44 0.92
C ASP A 155 -3.80 -14.72 -0.39
N VAL A 156 -3.16 -13.60 -0.73
CA VAL A 156 -3.36 -12.91 -2.01
C VAL A 156 -2.59 -13.65 -3.10
N GLU A 157 -3.32 -14.14 -4.11
CA GLU A 157 -2.78 -14.90 -5.24
C GLU A 157 -1.74 -14.11 -6.04
N GLY A 158 -0.68 -14.79 -6.49
CA GLY A 158 0.43 -14.17 -7.26
C GLY A 158 1.39 -13.33 -6.42
N THR A 159 1.23 -13.35 -5.09
CA THR A 159 2.13 -12.63 -4.18
C THR A 159 2.65 -13.53 -3.07
N CYS A 160 3.85 -13.26 -2.60
CA CYS A 160 4.32 -13.77 -1.31
C CYS A 160 4.98 -12.62 -0.53
N ILE A 161 4.84 -12.66 0.80
CA ILE A 161 5.40 -11.63 1.66
C ILE A 161 6.35 -12.23 2.69
N LYS A 162 7.50 -11.59 2.85
CA LYS A 162 8.48 -11.91 3.86
C LYS A 162 8.82 -10.67 4.68
N VAL A 163 8.54 -10.73 5.97
CA VAL A 163 8.80 -9.63 6.90
C VAL A 163 9.97 -9.99 7.80
N PHE A 164 10.96 -9.08 7.84
CA PHE A 164 12.09 -9.14 8.74
C PHE A 164 11.91 -8.13 9.87
N TYR A 165 12.13 -8.55 11.10
CA TYR A 165 12.06 -7.67 12.26
C TYR A 165 13.27 -7.88 13.20
N PRO A 166 13.76 -6.81 13.86
CA PRO A 166 14.84 -6.94 14.84
C PRO A 166 14.30 -7.59 16.13
N LEU A 167 14.90 -8.69 16.59
CA LEU A 167 14.46 -9.42 17.79
C LEU A 167 14.47 -8.54 19.04
N ASP A 168 15.44 -7.65 19.15
CA ASP A 168 15.62 -6.74 20.29
C ASP A 168 14.99 -5.36 20.08
N GLY A 169 14.29 -5.12 18.96
CA GLY A 169 13.80 -3.80 18.57
C GLY A 169 12.27 -3.67 18.44
N VAL A 170 11.51 -4.68 18.85
CA VAL A 170 10.04 -4.68 18.82
C VAL A 170 9.46 -5.01 20.21
N SER A 171 8.28 -4.48 20.51
CA SER A 171 7.59 -4.87 21.73
C SER A 171 7.10 -6.34 21.66
N ALA A 172 6.96 -6.99 22.79
CA ALA A 172 6.46 -8.38 22.86
C ALA A 172 5.09 -8.53 22.17
N ILE A 173 4.22 -7.52 22.28
CA ILE A 173 2.91 -7.52 21.62
C ILE A 173 3.06 -7.45 20.10
N GLN A 174 3.88 -6.54 19.57
CA GLN A 174 4.13 -6.43 18.14
C GLN A 174 4.78 -7.69 17.55
N GLN A 175 5.74 -8.26 18.28
CA GLN A 175 6.34 -9.54 17.88
C GLN A 175 5.27 -10.63 17.79
N GLN A 176 4.47 -10.80 18.85
CA GLN A 176 3.41 -11.80 18.87
C GLN A 176 2.40 -11.62 17.73
N GLN A 177 2.02 -10.39 17.43
CA GLN A 177 1.11 -10.08 16.34
C GLN A 177 1.67 -10.43 14.96
N MET A 178 2.99 -10.33 14.75
CA MET A 178 3.64 -10.73 13.50
C MET A 178 3.80 -12.25 13.40
N VAL A 179 4.29 -12.92 14.45
CA VAL A 179 4.57 -14.37 14.41
C VAL A 179 3.33 -15.23 14.47
N SER A 180 2.19 -14.69 14.91
CA SER A 180 0.90 -15.38 14.91
C SER A 180 0.18 -15.35 13.57
N GLN A 181 0.70 -14.63 12.57
CA GLN A 181 0.10 -14.56 11.24
C GLN A 181 0.10 -15.94 10.55
N THR A 182 -1.06 -16.30 10.01
CA THR A 182 -1.30 -17.61 9.38
C THR A 182 -1.70 -17.39 7.92
N GLY A 183 -0.81 -17.41 7.02
CA GLY A 183 -1.11 -17.35 5.58
C GLY A 183 -0.16 -18.31 4.85
N LYS A 184 -0.61 -18.87 3.73
CA LYS A 184 0.23 -19.80 2.93
C LYS A 184 1.39 -19.08 2.28
N ASN A 185 1.23 -17.79 2.00
CA ASN A 185 2.19 -16.93 1.29
C ASN A 185 2.91 -15.94 2.21
N VAL A 186 2.74 -16.04 3.55
CA VAL A 186 3.38 -15.13 4.52
C VAL A 186 4.52 -15.81 5.26
N LYS A 187 5.62 -15.06 5.47
CA LYS A 187 6.77 -15.51 6.27
C LYS A 187 7.31 -14.38 7.12
N VAL A 188 7.53 -14.68 8.39
CA VAL A 188 8.10 -13.74 9.36
C VAL A 188 9.44 -14.26 9.85
N VAL A 189 10.45 -13.41 9.86
CA VAL A 189 11.83 -13.76 10.22
C VAL A 189 12.37 -12.77 11.24
N GLY A 190 12.62 -13.24 12.45
CA GLY A 190 13.36 -12.48 13.47
C GLY A 190 14.86 -12.50 13.17
N ILE A 191 15.54 -11.38 13.32
CA ILE A 191 16.97 -11.23 13.08
C ILE A 191 17.65 -10.50 14.23
N HIS A 192 18.89 -10.84 14.51
CA HIS A 192 19.75 -10.16 15.49
C HIS A 192 20.50 -8.98 14.85
N LEU A 193 19.77 -8.09 14.15
CA LEU A 193 20.30 -6.91 13.48
C LEU A 193 19.33 -5.76 13.66
N SER A 194 19.81 -4.53 13.65
CA SER A 194 18.95 -3.35 13.60
C SER A 194 18.44 -3.09 12.17
N LEU A 195 17.36 -2.31 12.05
CA LEU A 195 16.78 -1.95 10.74
C LEU A 195 17.79 -1.30 9.79
N ILE A 196 18.73 -0.50 10.29
CA ILE A 196 19.76 0.13 9.46
C ILE A 196 20.69 -0.88 8.80
N HIS A 197 20.92 -2.03 9.42
CA HIS A 197 21.75 -3.10 8.83
C HIS A 197 20.98 -3.87 7.73
N ILE A 198 19.65 -3.85 7.74
CA ILE A 198 18.82 -4.53 6.75
C ILE A 198 18.56 -3.61 5.55
N SER A 199 18.16 -2.38 5.81
CA SER A 199 17.67 -1.46 4.76
C SER A 199 18.77 -0.64 4.10
N GLU A 200 19.92 -0.47 4.77
CA GLU A 200 21.01 0.41 4.33
C GLU A 200 22.40 -0.27 4.15
N PRO A 201 22.51 -1.59 3.86
CA PRO A 201 23.81 -2.25 3.79
C PRO A 201 24.71 -1.69 2.68
N THR A 202 24.16 -0.95 1.72
CA THR A 202 24.86 -0.42 0.54
C THR A 202 25.26 1.05 0.69
N ARG A 203 24.59 1.83 1.54
CA ARG A 203 24.93 3.25 1.75
C ARG A 203 26.26 3.44 2.48
N LEU A 204 26.59 2.60 3.44
CA LEU A 204 27.83 2.65 4.18
C LEU A 204 29.08 2.40 3.31
N ARG A 205 28.95 1.75 2.16
CA ARG A 205 30.05 1.50 1.20
C ARG A 205 30.33 2.67 0.25
N ARG A 206 29.47 3.68 0.18
CA ARG A 206 29.64 4.85 -0.69
C ARG A 206 30.24 6.09 0.01
N ILE A 207 30.50 6.01 1.30
CA ILE A 207 31.04 7.12 2.11
C ILE A 207 32.51 6.91 2.48
N SER A 208 33.12 5.81 2.05
CA SER A 208 34.56 5.53 2.23
C SER A 208 35.33 5.76 0.94
#